data_1e07c6aca328cf7cf9aa23f5268c2f23
#
_entry.id   1e07c6aca328cf7cf9aa23f5268c2f23
#
_cell.length_a   1.000
_cell.length_b   1.000
_cell.length_c   1.000
_cell.angle_alpha   90.00
_cell.angle_beta   90.00
_cell.angle_gamma   90.00
#
_symmetry.space_group_name_H-M   'P 1'
#
loop_
_entity.id
_entity.type
_entity.pdbx_description
1 polymer ?
#
loop_
_entity_poly.entity_id
_entity_poly.type
_entity_poly.pdbx_seq_one_letter_code
_entity_poly.pdbx_strand_id
1 'polypeptide(L)'
;YDTGPLLENLGVDGVSNDALFTNSTMALRPRTGELVWHFQHMPNDQLDLDWVYERQLDELEINGQSRKVVFTAGKMALYDVVDAETGEYLESIDLGLQNIVSGVDSKTGAKSINPDSVPNREANHLLCPYFLGGRNWQAGAYNPDTKMLYLPALEMCMMAGLMADGNLLSTGIEATPAPRADNDGQFGRLQAIDMETMEMTWRHR
;
A
#
# COMPACT_ATOMS: atom_id res chain seq x y z
N TYR A 1 14.17 5.04 -6.32
CA TYR A 1 14.13 4.68 -4.90
C TYR A 1 14.25 5.95 -4.10
N ASP A 2 13.21 6.29 -3.38
CA ASP A 2 13.29 7.32 -2.37
C ASP A 2 14.01 6.75 -1.16
N THR A 3 15.17 7.30 -0.84
CA THR A 3 15.95 6.90 0.34
C THR A 3 15.49 7.63 1.60
N GLY A 4 14.35 8.32 1.55
CA GLY A 4 13.68 8.93 2.68
C GLY A 4 14.53 9.93 3.46
N PRO A 5 14.73 9.71 4.78
CA PRO A 5 15.46 10.66 5.63
C PRO A 5 16.86 11.00 5.15
N LEU A 6 17.46 10.16 4.31
CA LEU A 6 18.76 10.42 3.74
C LEU A 6 18.73 11.50 2.65
N LEU A 7 17.63 11.61 1.90
CA LEU A 7 17.46 12.67 0.90
C LEU A 7 17.05 14.00 1.52
N GLU A 8 16.28 14.01 2.61
CA GLU A 8 16.01 15.25 3.36
C GLU A 8 17.29 15.92 3.85
N ASN A 9 18.31 15.13 4.19
CA ASN A 9 19.61 15.64 4.61
C ASN A 9 20.46 16.18 3.47
N LEU A 10 20.09 16.01 2.21
CA LEU A 10 20.80 16.57 1.07
C LEU A 10 20.50 18.04 0.84
N GLY A 11 19.53 18.63 1.54
CA GLY A 11 19.23 20.06 1.55
C GLY A 11 18.94 20.65 0.17
N VAL A 12 18.32 19.88 -0.71
CA VAL A 12 17.91 20.35 -2.03
C VAL A 12 16.56 21.02 -1.89
N ASP A 13 16.57 22.35 -1.83
CA ASP A 13 15.36 23.15 -1.73
C ASP A 13 14.40 22.86 -2.89
N GLY A 14 13.13 22.61 -2.54
CA GLY A 14 12.03 22.40 -3.51
C GLY A 14 11.97 21.01 -4.12
N VAL A 15 12.73 20.04 -3.62
CA VAL A 15 12.60 18.63 -3.99
C VAL A 15 11.73 17.93 -2.95
N SER A 16 10.59 17.38 -3.40
CA SER A 16 9.77 16.47 -2.60
C SER A 16 10.35 15.06 -2.69
N ASN A 17 10.37 14.34 -1.57
CA ASN A 17 10.72 12.92 -1.54
C ASN A 17 9.58 12.01 -2.02
N ASP A 18 8.49 12.57 -2.54
CA ASP A 18 7.32 11.80 -2.97
C ASP A 18 7.59 10.90 -4.17
N ALA A 19 8.70 11.17 -4.88
CA ALA A 19 9.16 10.36 -6.02
C ALA A 19 8.02 10.03 -7.02
N LEU A 20 7.29 11.09 -7.43
CA LEU A 20 6.22 10.97 -8.42
C LEU A 20 6.82 10.40 -9.75
N PHE A 21 6.31 9.37 -10.31
CA PHE A 21 5.07 8.58 -10.20
C PHE A 21 5.31 7.17 -9.60
N THR A 22 6.21 7.00 -8.67
CA THR A 22 6.34 5.71 -7.98
C THR A 22 5.05 5.39 -7.23
N ASN A 23 4.78 4.12 -7.00
CA ASN A 23 3.59 3.66 -6.27
C ASN A 23 2.27 4.30 -6.73
N SER A 24 2.14 4.52 -8.05
CA SER A 24 0.99 5.24 -8.61
C SER A 24 0.16 4.38 -9.56
N THR A 25 -1.11 4.66 -9.62
CA THR A 25 -1.98 4.29 -10.74
C THR A 25 -2.07 5.48 -11.69
N MET A 26 -1.85 5.24 -12.98
CA MET A 26 -1.91 6.25 -14.03
C MET A 26 -2.91 5.82 -15.10
N ALA A 27 -3.79 6.74 -15.50
CA ALA A 27 -4.65 6.56 -16.67
C ALA A 27 -4.02 7.28 -17.87
N LEU A 28 -3.79 6.53 -18.93
CA LEU A 28 -3.17 7.05 -20.15
C LEU A 28 -4.12 6.87 -21.35
N ARG A 29 -4.10 7.81 -22.28
CA ARG A 29 -4.75 7.63 -23.57
C ARG A 29 -3.93 6.66 -24.42
N PRO A 30 -4.47 5.48 -24.81
CA PRO A 30 -3.65 4.42 -25.42
C PRO A 30 -3.08 4.80 -26.79
N ARG A 31 -3.70 5.77 -27.49
CA ARG A 31 -3.24 6.20 -28.82
C ARG A 31 -2.14 7.26 -28.78
N THR A 32 -2.10 8.09 -27.74
CA THR A 32 -1.22 9.26 -27.66
C THR A 32 -0.19 9.15 -26.53
N GLY A 33 -0.44 8.29 -25.52
CA GLY A 33 0.35 8.24 -24.31
C GLY A 33 0.09 9.42 -23.35
N GLU A 34 -0.89 10.27 -23.65
CA GLU A 34 -1.25 11.42 -22.82
C GLU A 34 -1.74 10.95 -21.45
N LEU A 35 -1.18 11.54 -20.38
CA LEU A 35 -1.64 11.33 -19.02
C LEU A 35 -3.01 12.01 -18.82
N VAL A 36 -4.02 11.24 -18.43
CA VAL A 36 -5.36 11.76 -18.11
C VAL A 36 -5.45 12.13 -16.64
N TRP A 37 -5.06 11.20 -15.76
CA TRP A 37 -4.97 11.40 -14.33
C TRP A 37 -3.95 10.43 -13.71
N HIS A 38 -3.55 10.71 -12.49
CA HIS A 38 -2.79 9.78 -11.65
C HIS A 38 -3.27 9.86 -10.21
N PHE A 39 -3.08 8.77 -9.48
CA PHE A 39 -3.26 8.70 -8.04
C PHE A 39 -2.04 8.00 -7.44
N GLN A 40 -1.30 8.68 -6.58
CA GLN A 40 -0.14 8.11 -5.89
C GLN A 40 -0.60 7.47 -4.58
N HIS A 41 -0.51 6.15 -4.50
CA HIS A 41 -1.00 5.37 -3.37
C HIS A 41 -0.16 5.57 -2.12
N MET A 42 1.16 5.66 -2.29
CA MET A 42 2.12 5.84 -1.22
C MET A 42 3.27 6.73 -1.71
N PRO A 43 3.23 8.02 -1.43
CA PRO A 43 4.38 8.90 -1.64
C PRO A 43 5.48 8.56 -0.63
N ASN A 44 6.73 8.86 -0.95
CA ASN A 44 7.88 8.73 -0.06
C ASN A 44 7.99 7.32 0.59
N ASP A 45 7.84 6.27 -0.21
CA ASP A 45 8.00 4.89 0.26
C ASP A 45 9.48 4.61 0.58
N GLN A 46 9.75 4.33 1.84
CA GLN A 46 11.10 4.06 2.37
C GLN A 46 11.32 2.58 2.70
N LEU A 47 10.30 1.74 2.51
CA LEU A 47 10.25 0.37 3.01
C LEU A 47 10.09 -0.66 1.89
N ASP A 48 10.23 -0.25 0.62
CA ASP A 48 10.03 -1.12 -0.55
C ASP A 48 8.61 -1.71 -0.61
N LEU A 49 7.62 -0.89 -0.26
CA LEU A 49 6.22 -1.30 -0.19
C LEU A 49 5.47 -1.02 -1.49
N ASP A 50 5.97 -1.57 -2.57
CA ASP A 50 5.52 -1.37 -3.95
C ASP A 50 4.01 -1.51 -4.16
N TRP A 51 3.50 -0.74 -5.13
CA TRP A 51 2.11 -0.76 -5.56
C TRP A 51 1.99 -1.11 -7.06
N VAL A 52 2.51 -2.29 -7.43
CA VAL A 52 2.71 -2.70 -8.84
C VAL A 52 1.77 -3.79 -9.33
N TYR A 53 0.85 -4.25 -8.47
CA TYR A 53 0.00 -5.41 -8.76
C TYR A 53 -1.21 -5.05 -9.61
N GLU A 54 -2.06 -6.04 -9.88
CA GLU A 54 -3.23 -5.89 -10.75
C GLU A 54 -4.18 -4.78 -10.27
N ARG A 55 -4.78 -4.08 -11.24
CA ARG A 55 -5.88 -3.14 -11.06
C ARG A 55 -7.14 -3.81 -11.54
N GLN A 56 -8.13 -3.93 -10.67
CA GLN A 56 -9.47 -4.37 -11.03
C GLN A 56 -10.35 -3.16 -11.35
N LEU A 57 -11.21 -3.32 -12.35
CA LEU A 57 -12.16 -2.30 -12.75
C LEU A 57 -13.57 -2.88 -12.65
N ASP A 58 -14.46 -2.11 -12.07
CA ASP A 58 -15.89 -2.45 -11.99
C ASP A 58 -16.73 -1.18 -11.83
N GLU A 59 -18.03 -1.37 -11.72
CA GLU A 59 -18.99 -0.36 -11.33
C GLU A 59 -19.56 -0.72 -9.96
N LEU A 60 -19.36 0.15 -8.98
CA LEU A 60 -19.77 -0.03 -7.59
C LEU A 60 -20.67 1.12 -7.12
N GLU A 61 -21.58 0.81 -6.20
CA GLU A 61 -22.37 1.81 -5.48
C GLU A 61 -21.52 2.42 -4.36
N ILE A 62 -21.09 3.66 -4.52
CA ILE A 62 -20.32 4.41 -3.53
C ILE A 62 -21.16 5.60 -3.06
N ASN A 63 -21.50 5.64 -1.78
CA ASN A 63 -22.34 6.70 -1.19
C ASN A 63 -23.67 6.93 -1.92
N GLY A 64 -24.29 5.84 -2.40
CA GLY A 64 -25.58 5.87 -3.12
C GLY A 64 -25.47 6.37 -4.57
N GLN A 65 -24.28 6.37 -5.14
CA GLN A 65 -24.02 6.70 -6.54
C GLN A 65 -23.25 5.56 -7.21
N SER A 66 -23.72 5.14 -8.39
CA SER A 66 -22.97 4.21 -9.23
C SER A 66 -21.73 4.90 -9.78
N ARG A 67 -20.53 4.36 -9.53
CA ARG A 67 -19.23 4.89 -9.94
C ARG A 67 -18.44 3.80 -10.64
N LYS A 68 -17.85 4.13 -11.78
CA LYS A 68 -16.81 3.28 -12.36
C LYS A 68 -15.55 3.46 -11.54
N VAL A 69 -15.02 2.37 -11.03
CA VAL A 69 -13.89 2.38 -10.12
C VAL A 69 -12.73 1.56 -10.64
N VAL A 70 -11.53 1.95 -10.26
CA VAL A 70 -10.35 1.10 -10.27
C VAL A 70 -9.87 0.92 -8.85
N PHE A 71 -9.58 -0.32 -8.48
CA PHE A 71 -9.14 -0.66 -7.15
C PHE A 71 -7.94 -1.62 -7.17
N THR A 72 -7.04 -1.40 -6.23
CA THR A 72 -5.78 -2.15 -6.14
C THR A 72 -5.19 -2.06 -4.74
N ALA A 73 -4.40 -3.06 -4.37
CA ALA A 73 -3.59 -3.02 -3.17
C ALA A 73 -2.12 -3.21 -3.49
N GLY A 74 -1.27 -2.55 -2.73
CA GLY A 74 0.17 -2.76 -2.73
C GLY A 74 0.64 -3.67 -1.59
N LYS A 75 1.96 -3.77 -1.44
CA LYS A 75 2.63 -4.47 -0.33
C LYS A 75 2.19 -3.95 1.05
N MET A 76 1.79 -2.68 1.15
CA MET A 76 1.29 -2.06 2.38
C MET A 76 0.06 -2.76 2.98
N ALA A 77 -0.64 -3.58 2.20
CA ALA A 77 -1.88 -4.22 2.62
C ALA A 77 -3.02 -3.21 2.91
N LEU A 78 -3.01 -2.11 2.20
CA LEU A 78 -4.16 -1.21 2.02
C LEU A 78 -4.70 -1.41 0.62
N TYR A 79 -6.01 -1.39 0.48
CA TYR A 79 -6.71 -1.46 -0.80
C TYR A 79 -7.30 -0.08 -1.08
N ASP A 80 -6.84 0.60 -2.11
CA ASP A 80 -7.37 1.91 -2.50
C ASP A 80 -8.35 1.75 -3.65
N VAL A 81 -9.44 2.49 -3.56
CA VAL A 81 -10.51 2.60 -4.56
C VAL A 81 -10.53 4.04 -5.07
N VAL A 82 -10.37 4.23 -6.36
CA VAL A 82 -10.44 5.54 -7.02
C VAL A 82 -11.41 5.50 -8.18
N ASP A 83 -11.97 6.66 -8.51
CA ASP A 83 -12.82 6.82 -9.68
C ASP A 83 -12.01 6.58 -10.97
N ALA A 84 -12.47 5.69 -11.82
CA ALA A 84 -11.74 5.29 -13.03
C ALA A 84 -11.70 6.38 -14.11
N GLU A 85 -12.60 7.34 -14.08
CA GLU A 85 -12.68 8.41 -15.08
C GLU A 85 -11.85 9.64 -14.68
N THR A 86 -11.76 9.93 -13.36
CA THR A 86 -11.17 11.16 -12.85
C THR A 86 -9.92 10.96 -12.00
N GLY A 87 -9.71 9.76 -11.45
CA GLY A 87 -8.67 9.49 -10.45
C GLY A 87 -9.00 10.00 -9.05
N GLU A 88 -10.22 10.49 -8.83
CA GLU A 88 -10.68 10.93 -7.50
C GLU A 88 -10.61 9.77 -6.50
N TYR A 89 -10.04 10.03 -5.33
CA TYR A 89 -10.04 9.07 -4.23
C TYR A 89 -11.46 8.85 -3.70
N LEU A 90 -11.82 7.60 -3.47
CA LEU A 90 -13.14 7.24 -2.99
C LEU A 90 -13.09 6.56 -1.62
N GLU A 91 -12.22 5.55 -1.44
CA GLU A 91 -12.16 4.77 -0.20
C GLU A 91 -10.83 4.01 -0.07
N SER A 92 -10.48 3.62 1.16
CA SER A 92 -9.40 2.68 1.44
C SER A 92 -9.86 1.59 2.40
N ILE A 93 -9.48 0.35 2.12
CA ILE A 93 -9.75 -0.80 2.98
C ILE A 93 -8.42 -1.26 3.59
N ASP A 94 -8.31 -1.18 4.92
CA ASP A 94 -7.17 -1.77 5.63
C ASP A 94 -7.40 -3.27 5.79
N LEU A 95 -6.48 -4.07 5.25
CA LEU A 95 -6.52 -5.53 5.35
C LEU A 95 -6.16 -6.04 6.75
N GLY A 96 -5.86 -5.14 7.70
CA GLY A 96 -5.49 -5.45 9.07
C GLY A 96 -4.14 -6.14 9.19
N LEU A 97 -3.19 -5.83 8.30
CA LEU A 97 -1.88 -6.47 8.22
C LEU A 97 -0.72 -5.49 8.42
N GLN A 98 -1.01 -4.23 8.65
CA GLN A 98 -0.01 -3.17 8.72
C GLN A 98 -0.10 -2.36 10.02
N ASN A 99 1.00 -1.70 10.39
CA ASN A 99 1.07 -0.73 11.47
C ASN A 99 1.80 0.57 11.07
N ILE A 100 2.03 0.74 9.77
CA ILE A 100 2.81 1.84 9.21
C ILE A 100 1.93 3.06 8.96
N VAL A 101 0.72 2.84 8.41
CA VAL A 101 -0.25 3.90 8.20
C VAL A 101 -1.18 3.98 9.40
N SER A 102 -1.21 5.14 10.06
CA SER A 102 -2.07 5.41 11.23
C SER A 102 -3.42 6.02 10.87
N GLY A 103 -3.58 6.48 9.64
CA GLY A 103 -4.84 7.05 9.14
C GLY A 103 -4.78 7.37 7.66
N VAL A 104 -5.95 7.48 7.04
CA VAL A 104 -6.13 7.90 5.65
C VAL A 104 -7.08 9.08 5.64
N ASP A 105 -6.71 10.16 4.97
CA ASP A 105 -7.59 11.30 4.77
C ASP A 105 -8.76 10.90 3.86
N SER A 106 -9.97 11.05 4.34
CA SER A 106 -11.18 10.58 3.66
C SER A 106 -11.54 11.32 2.37
N LYS A 107 -10.87 12.43 2.07
CA LYS A 107 -11.12 13.21 0.86
C LYS A 107 -10.04 13.01 -0.20
N THR A 108 -8.81 12.86 0.23
CA THR A 108 -7.65 12.85 -0.66
C THR A 108 -6.97 11.49 -0.76
N GLY A 109 -7.25 10.58 0.19
CA GLY A 109 -6.54 9.31 0.32
C GLY A 109 -5.11 9.44 0.84
N ALA A 110 -4.71 10.64 1.29
CA ALA A 110 -3.39 10.88 1.86
C ALA A 110 -3.18 10.05 3.14
N LYS A 111 -2.06 9.35 3.21
CA LYS A 111 -1.75 8.43 4.31
C LYS A 111 -0.90 9.14 5.36
N SER A 112 -1.34 9.08 6.61
CA SER A 112 -0.57 9.53 7.77
C SER A 112 0.31 8.38 8.25
N ILE A 113 1.63 8.60 8.28
CA ILE A 113 2.58 7.58 8.74
C ILE A 113 2.63 7.58 10.27
N ASN A 114 2.59 6.39 10.85
CA ASN A 114 2.81 6.19 12.28
C ASN A 114 4.27 6.53 12.60
N PRO A 115 4.55 7.53 13.47
CA PRO A 115 5.93 7.89 13.81
C PRO A 115 6.75 6.73 14.38
N ASP A 116 6.11 5.80 15.09
CA ASP A 116 6.78 4.63 15.66
C ASP A 116 7.18 3.58 14.60
N SER A 117 6.73 3.75 13.36
CA SER A 117 7.09 2.89 12.24
C SER A 117 8.18 3.46 11.34
N VAL A 118 8.72 4.63 11.65
CA VAL A 118 9.82 5.23 10.88
C VAL A 118 11.15 4.67 11.39
N PRO A 119 11.89 3.92 10.55
CA PRO A 119 13.19 3.37 10.94
C PRO A 119 14.16 4.47 11.35
N ASN A 120 14.91 4.25 12.42
CA ASN A 120 15.93 5.18 12.89
C ASN A 120 17.20 4.42 13.36
N ARG A 121 18.24 5.15 13.75
CA ARG A 121 19.52 4.58 14.19
C ARG A 121 19.55 4.18 15.66
N GLU A 122 18.55 4.54 16.43
CA GLU A 122 18.55 4.39 17.89
C GLU A 122 17.94 3.06 18.31
N ALA A 123 16.96 2.58 17.54
CA ALA A 123 16.24 1.34 17.86
C ALA A 123 15.72 0.64 16.61
N ASN A 124 15.58 -0.68 16.70
CA ASN A 124 14.80 -1.45 15.74
C ASN A 124 13.33 -1.40 16.12
N HIS A 125 12.49 -1.18 15.14
CA HIS A 125 11.03 -1.10 15.27
C HIS A 125 10.37 -2.35 14.70
N LEU A 126 9.29 -2.80 15.32
CA LEU A 126 8.43 -3.83 14.72
C LEU A 126 7.55 -3.20 13.67
N LEU A 127 7.83 -3.46 12.41
CA LEU A 127 7.08 -3.00 11.26
C LEU A 127 6.28 -4.14 10.64
N CYS A 128 5.02 -3.88 10.36
CA CYS A 128 4.14 -4.75 9.60
C CYS A 128 3.58 -3.94 8.40
N PRO A 129 3.56 -4.53 7.22
CA PRO A 129 4.06 -5.85 6.87
C PRO A 129 5.60 -5.91 6.77
N TYR A 130 6.14 -7.13 6.61
CA TYR A 130 7.51 -7.36 6.16
C TYR A 130 7.69 -6.82 4.74
N PHE A 131 8.92 -6.54 4.29
CA PHE A 131 9.17 -5.93 2.97
C PHE A 131 8.64 -6.75 1.77
N LEU A 132 8.34 -8.04 1.96
CA LEU A 132 7.59 -8.81 0.96
C LEU A 132 6.10 -8.42 0.90
N GLY A 133 5.66 -7.58 1.84
CA GLY A 133 4.30 -7.07 1.89
C GLY A 133 3.30 -7.99 2.59
N GLY A 134 2.18 -7.41 3.02
CA GLY A 134 1.00 -8.17 3.40
C GLY A 134 0.26 -8.74 2.20
N ARG A 135 0.52 -8.17 1.01
CA ARG A 135 0.17 -8.68 -0.31
C ARG A 135 1.39 -8.55 -1.22
N ASN A 136 1.50 -9.48 -2.18
CA ASN A 136 2.54 -9.47 -3.20
C ASN A 136 1.92 -9.90 -4.56
N TRP A 137 2.69 -10.44 -5.47
CA TRP A 137 2.26 -10.84 -6.82
C TRP A 137 1.36 -12.09 -6.90
N GLN A 138 1.06 -12.75 -5.78
CA GLN A 138 0.00 -13.75 -5.76
C GLN A 138 -1.31 -13.05 -6.12
N ALA A 139 -1.84 -13.38 -7.29
CA ALA A 139 -3.01 -12.70 -7.82
C ALA A 139 -4.23 -12.88 -6.92
N GLY A 140 -4.99 -11.81 -6.74
CA GLY A 140 -6.34 -11.88 -6.21
C GLY A 140 -7.33 -12.39 -7.26
N ALA A 141 -8.51 -12.73 -6.84
CA ALA A 141 -9.63 -13.05 -7.71
C ALA A 141 -10.83 -12.16 -7.35
N TYR A 142 -11.43 -11.55 -8.35
CA TYR A 142 -12.61 -10.74 -8.19
C TYR A 142 -13.78 -11.33 -8.97
N ASN A 143 -14.94 -11.39 -8.34
CA ASN A 143 -16.19 -11.81 -8.99
C ASN A 143 -17.11 -10.58 -9.13
N PRO A 144 -17.31 -10.06 -10.35
CA PRO A 144 -18.11 -8.86 -10.57
C PRO A 144 -19.62 -9.07 -10.33
N ASP A 145 -20.11 -10.32 -10.41
CA ASP A 145 -21.52 -10.61 -10.16
C ASP A 145 -21.87 -10.56 -8.68
N THR A 146 -20.95 -10.98 -7.82
CA THR A 146 -21.14 -11.01 -6.36
C THR A 146 -20.40 -9.89 -5.65
N LYS A 147 -19.66 -9.06 -6.37
CA LYS A 147 -18.79 -8.00 -5.84
C LYS A 147 -17.76 -8.49 -4.81
N MET A 148 -17.45 -9.78 -4.81
CA MET A 148 -16.53 -10.39 -3.85
C MET A 148 -15.11 -10.41 -4.39
N LEU A 149 -14.18 -9.90 -3.59
CA LEU A 149 -12.74 -9.92 -3.82
C LEU A 149 -12.08 -10.93 -2.88
N TYR A 150 -11.28 -11.83 -3.44
CA TYR A 150 -10.53 -12.86 -2.70
C TYR A 150 -9.05 -12.58 -2.81
N LEU A 151 -8.37 -12.45 -1.68
CA LEU A 151 -6.96 -12.04 -1.61
C LEU A 151 -6.13 -13.03 -0.79
N PRO A 152 -5.09 -13.63 -1.38
CA PRO A 152 -4.01 -14.24 -0.61
C PRO A 152 -3.19 -13.15 0.07
N ALA A 153 -2.86 -13.33 1.34
CA ALA A 153 -2.14 -12.35 2.13
C ALA A 153 -1.06 -13.01 3.00
N LEU A 154 -0.03 -12.24 3.34
CA LEU A 154 1.07 -12.64 4.21
C LEU A 154 0.96 -11.92 5.56
N GLU A 155 1.08 -12.69 6.63
CA GLU A 155 1.01 -12.22 8.02
C GLU A 155 2.42 -12.14 8.66
N MET A 156 3.37 -11.56 7.95
CA MET A 156 4.73 -11.36 8.44
C MET A 156 5.00 -9.89 8.73
N CYS A 157 5.78 -9.67 9.78
CA CYS A 157 6.36 -8.38 10.12
C CYS A 157 7.89 -8.43 10.02
N MET A 158 8.55 -7.35 10.38
CA MET A 158 10.01 -7.27 10.46
C MET A 158 10.43 -6.40 11.66
N MET A 159 11.55 -6.74 12.24
CA MET A 159 12.31 -5.80 13.06
C MET A 159 13.20 -5.00 12.10
N ALA A 160 12.99 -3.71 12.01
CA ALA A 160 13.70 -2.85 11.07
C ALA A 160 14.37 -1.66 11.75
N GLY A 161 15.57 -1.34 11.30
CA GLY A 161 16.34 -0.16 11.71
C GLY A 161 17.24 0.32 10.58
N LEU A 162 17.90 1.45 10.77
CA LEU A 162 18.85 1.97 9.78
C LEU A 162 20.21 1.29 9.94
N MET A 163 20.83 0.90 8.83
CA MET A 163 22.17 0.35 8.82
C MET A 163 23.19 1.36 9.38
N ALA A 164 24.13 0.87 10.18
CA ALA A 164 25.11 1.70 10.86
C ALA A 164 26.05 2.45 9.88
N ASP A 165 26.35 1.85 8.74
CA ASP A 165 27.28 2.38 7.74
C ASP A 165 26.61 3.30 6.69
N GLY A 166 25.29 3.38 6.70
CA GLY A 166 24.55 4.19 5.74
C GLY A 166 24.79 3.79 4.29
N ASN A 167 25.04 2.51 4.02
CA ASN A 167 25.29 2.00 2.69
C ASN A 167 24.09 2.21 1.79
N LEU A 168 24.21 3.17 0.86
CA LEU A 168 23.16 3.61 -0.07
C LEU A 168 22.92 2.65 -1.25
N LEU A 169 23.63 1.54 -1.35
CA LEU A 169 23.42 0.54 -2.41
C LEU A 169 22.18 -0.34 -2.18
N SER A 170 21.55 -0.20 -1.03
CA SER A 170 20.26 -0.80 -0.69
C SER A 170 19.34 0.28 -0.12
N THR A 171 18.18 -0.10 0.38
CA THR A 171 17.25 0.82 1.08
C THR A 171 17.87 1.48 2.33
N GLY A 172 19.08 1.07 2.75
CA GLY A 172 19.71 1.53 3.98
C GLY A 172 19.03 0.97 5.25
N ILE A 173 18.10 0.05 5.09
CA ILE A 173 17.32 -0.55 6.16
C ILE A 173 17.80 -1.98 6.38
N GLU A 174 18.16 -2.29 7.61
CA GLU A 174 18.34 -3.67 8.06
C GLU A 174 16.99 -4.21 8.54
N ALA A 175 16.56 -5.33 7.96
CA ALA A 175 15.26 -5.92 8.28
C ALA A 175 15.41 -7.42 8.57
N THR A 176 14.93 -7.85 9.73
CA THR A 176 14.85 -9.25 10.11
C THR A 176 13.39 -9.68 10.21
N PRO A 177 12.99 -10.80 9.57
CA PRO A 177 11.63 -11.30 9.67
C PRO A 177 11.20 -11.50 11.12
N ALA A 178 9.99 -11.10 11.46
CA ALA A 178 9.39 -11.25 12.77
C ALA A 178 7.91 -11.69 12.65
N PRO A 179 7.42 -12.53 13.56
CA PRO A 179 6.01 -12.84 13.59
C PRO A 179 5.19 -11.62 14.05
N ARG A 180 3.94 -11.56 13.63
CA ARG A 180 2.96 -10.66 14.23
C ARG A 180 2.70 -11.06 15.68
N ALA A 181 2.23 -10.11 16.48
CA ALA A 181 1.89 -10.36 17.88
C ALA A 181 0.75 -11.38 18.06
N ASP A 182 -0.16 -11.47 17.09
CA ASP A 182 -1.29 -12.41 17.06
C ASP A 182 -1.04 -13.66 16.20
N ASN A 183 0.23 -13.93 15.87
CA ASN A 183 0.60 -15.08 15.04
C ASN A 183 0.38 -16.39 15.78
N ASP A 184 -0.30 -17.31 15.09
CA ASP A 184 -0.60 -18.69 15.58
C ASP A 184 0.32 -19.76 14.97
N GLY A 185 1.42 -19.35 14.34
CA GLY A 185 2.35 -20.21 13.61
C GLY A 185 2.09 -20.26 12.10
N GLN A 186 1.03 -19.62 11.62
CA GLN A 186 0.71 -19.49 10.20
C GLN A 186 1.17 -18.13 9.68
N PHE A 187 1.72 -18.09 8.46
CA PHE A 187 2.20 -16.85 7.84
C PHE A 187 1.40 -16.45 6.60
N GLY A 188 0.42 -17.25 6.22
CA GLY A 188 -0.43 -16.97 5.08
C GLY A 188 -1.89 -17.04 5.46
N ARG A 189 -2.71 -16.22 4.79
CA ARG A 189 -4.16 -16.32 4.89
C ARG A 189 -4.81 -16.04 3.54
N LEU A 190 -6.00 -16.56 3.36
CA LEU A 190 -6.95 -16.13 2.34
C LEU A 190 -8.04 -15.32 3.02
N GLN A 191 -8.43 -14.20 2.42
CA GLN A 191 -9.51 -13.37 2.92
C GLN A 191 -10.44 -12.95 1.80
N ALA A 192 -11.71 -12.76 2.13
CA ALA A 192 -12.72 -12.26 1.22
C ALA A 192 -13.24 -10.90 1.70
N ILE A 193 -13.40 -10.00 0.76
CA ILE A 193 -13.88 -8.64 0.96
C ILE A 193 -15.09 -8.45 0.07
N ASP A 194 -16.15 -7.93 0.66
CA ASP A 194 -17.30 -7.42 -0.08
C ASP A 194 -16.99 -5.99 -0.53
N MET A 195 -16.93 -5.77 -1.83
CA MET A 195 -16.58 -4.47 -2.41
C MET A 195 -17.74 -3.48 -2.44
N GLU A 196 -18.95 -3.88 -2.14
CA GLU A 196 -20.09 -2.94 -1.94
C GLU A 196 -20.08 -2.35 -0.54
N THR A 197 -19.77 -3.17 0.47
CA THR A 197 -19.69 -2.71 1.87
C THR A 197 -18.28 -2.27 2.27
N MET A 198 -17.27 -2.57 1.47
CA MET A 198 -15.84 -2.37 1.77
C MET A 198 -15.37 -3.09 3.04
N GLU A 199 -16.04 -4.18 3.40
CA GLU A 199 -15.77 -4.93 4.62
C GLU A 199 -15.22 -6.33 4.34
N MET A 200 -14.31 -6.79 5.22
CA MET A 200 -13.85 -8.17 5.18
C MET A 200 -14.95 -9.10 5.71
N THR A 201 -15.48 -9.99 4.86
CA THR A 201 -16.53 -10.93 5.21
C THR A 201 -16.02 -12.16 5.94
N TRP A 202 -14.86 -12.68 5.54
CA TRP A 202 -14.19 -13.81 6.21
C TRP A 202 -12.70 -13.85 5.92
N ARG A 203 -11.98 -14.57 6.75
CA ARG A 203 -10.59 -14.95 6.56
C ARG A 203 -10.37 -16.41 6.96
N HIS A 204 -9.43 -17.07 6.30
CA HIS A 204 -8.95 -18.41 6.62
C HIS A 204 -7.42 -18.42 6.63
N ARG A 205 -6.84 -18.92 7.71
CA ARG A 205 -5.39 -19.18 7.87
C ARG A 205 -5.06 -20.62 7.54
#